data_7982a707bd17dde3ea9aa453834f9755
#
_entry.id   7982a707bd17dde3ea9aa453834f9755
#
_cell.length_a   1.000
_cell.length_b   1.000
_cell.length_c   1.000
_cell.angle_alpha   90.00
_cell.angle_beta   90.00
_cell.angle_gamma   90.00
#
_symmetry.space_group_name_H-M   'P 1'
#
loop_
_entity.id
_entity.type
_entity.pdbx_description
1 polymer ?
#
loop_
_entity_poly.entity_id
_entity_poly.type
_entity_poly.pdbx_seq_one_letter_code
_entity_poly.pdbx_strand_id
1 'polypeptide(L)'
;MEVGEWSISSPASKFLLGAPWSEKLAHGWVHPLRFSSNQLRVIGSCSSWHPGLFKQMATCTSDIQVAFTTDSSEVTLDLKIDELPKGSSSVLQLLKATYFKKLSSVFVTVDGKPYKKFSLDDAGEHTLSMHLETETSQDDLARLPGFNDTHHVSVYLPCLQSASVKNLRGNGTFFSPDEAKKKLAVFGDSIAQGFVVERPDKTWPRCLAKRMKLDLLRCRCLLYKALFQPCL
;
A
#
# COMPACT_ATOMS: atom_id res chain seq x y z
N MET A 1 19.29 5.16 -24.17
CA MET A 1 19.61 4.84 -22.77
C MET A 1 19.41 3.33 -22.64
N GLU A 2 20.49 2.58 -22.61
CA GLU A 2 20.42 1.13 -22.40
C GLU A 2 19.86 0.89 -20.99
N VAL A 3 18.77 0.15 -20.91
CA VAL A 3 18.22 -0.31 -19.64
C VAL A 3 19.24 -1.30 -19.10
N GLY A 4 19.96 -0.90 -18.04
CA GLY A 4 20.89 -1.74 -17.34
C GLY A 4 20.22 -3.06 -16.95
N GLU A 5 20.92 -4.16 -17.14
CA GLU A 5 20.43 -5.51 -16.85
C GLU A 5 20.15 -5.63 -15.35
N TRP A 6 18.87 -5.70 -14.98
CA TRP A 6 18.44 -5.88 -13.59
C TRP A 6 18.90 -7.23 -13.07
N SER A 7 19.85 -7.23 -12.15
CA SER A 7 20.48 -8.47 -11.68
C SER A 7 19.58 -9.31 -10.77
N ILE A 8 18.62 -8.69 -10.07
CA ILE A 8 17.76 -9.36 -9.08
C ILE A 8 16.29 -8.97 -9.25
N SER A 9 15.44 -10.01 -9.33
CA SER A 9 13.98 -9.88 -9.34
C SER A 9 13.37 -10.74 -8.24
N SER A 10 12.48 -10.19 -7.46
CA SER A 10 11.74 -10.89 -6.40
C SER A 10 10.24 -10.63 -6.52
N PRO A 11 9.37 -11.61 -6.19
CA PRO A 11 7.95 -11.36 -6.08
C PRO A 11 7.68 -10.31 -5.00
N ALA A 12 7.07 -9.18 -5.37
CA ALA A 12 6.77 -8.09 -4.42
C ALA A 12 5.84 -8.53 -3.28
N SER A 13 5.09 -9.62 -3.48
CA SER A 13 4.22 -10.19 -2.44
C SER A 13 4.96 -10.68 -1.19
N LYS A 14 6.24 -10.96 -1.28
CA LYS A 14 7.08 -11.33 -0.12
C LYS A 14 7.28 -10.18 0.86
N PHE A 15 7.10 -8.96 0.41
CA PHE A 15 7.39 -7.73 1.13
C PHE A 15 6.11 -6.98 1.57
N LEU A 16 4.95 -7.64 1.48
CA LEU A 16 3.67 -7.06 1.87
C LEU A 16 3.52 -7.02 3.40
N LEU A 17 3.26 -5.84 3.94
CA LEU A 17 2.85 -5.63 5.33
C LEU A 17 1.44 -5.06 5.41
N GLY A 18 0.70 -5.45 6.47
CA GLY A 18 -0.69 -5.02 6.68
C GLY A 18 -1.73 -5.83 5.88
N ALA A 19 -1.31 -6.86 5.15
CA ALA A 19 -2.16 -7.74 4.35
C ALA A 19 -2.09 -9.18 4.88
N PRO A 20 -2.95 -9.58 5.82
CA PRO A 20 -2.93 -10.95 6.36
C PRO A 20 -3.37 -12.02 5.34
N TRP A 21 -4.02 -11.61 4.26
CA TRP A 21 -4.42 -12.50 3.17
C TRP A 21 -3.99 -11.91 1.81
N SER A 22 -3.98 -12.74 0.81
CA SER A 22 -3.73 -12.34 -0.58
C SER A 22 -4.45 -13.26 -1.56
N GLU A 23 -4.77 -12.72 -2.72
CA GLU A 23 -5.33 -13.46 -3.86
C GLU A 23 -4.32 -13.44 -5.01
N LYS A 24 -4.02 -14.62 -5.54
CA LYS A 24 -3.20 -14.74 -6.74
C LYS A 24 -4.07 -14.50 -7.97
N LEU A 25 -3.68 -13.55 -8.79
CA LEU A 25 -4.34 -13.21 -10.03
C LEU A 25 -3.56 -13.76 -11.24
N ALA A 26 -4.15 -13.65 -12.43
CA ALA A 26 -3.47 -14.03 -13.67
C ALA A 26 -2.15 -13.27 -13.87
N HIS A 27 -1.25 -13.86 -14.63
CA HIS A 27 0.04 -13.28 -15.02
C HIS A 27 0.97 -12.91 -13.84
N GLY A 28 0.83 -13.58 -12.70
CA GLY A 28 1.70 -13.41 -11.53
C GLY A 28 1.41 -12.19 -10.66
N TRP A 29 0.27 -11.51 -10.89
CA TRP A 29 -0.21 -10.46 -10.01
C TRP A 29 -0.71 -11.03 -8.68
N VAL A 30 -0.49 -10.31 -7.59
CA VAL A 30 -0.96 -10.66 -6.26
C VAL A 30 -1.73 -9.47 -5.69
N HIS A 31 -3.00 -9.69 -5.36
CA HIS A 31 -3.85 -8.71 -4.70
C HIS A 31 -3.79 -8.91 -3.18
N PRO A 32 -3.22 -7.96 -2.43
CA PRO A 32 -3.18 -8.03 -0.98
C PRO A 32 -4.54 -7.71 -0.38
N LEU A 33 -4.99 -8.50 0.59
CA LEU A 33 -6.31 -8.42 1.19
C LEU A 33 -6.23 -8.21 2.69
N ARG A 34 -7.11 -7.36 3.20
CA ARG A 34 -7.31 -7.11 4.64
C ARG A 34 -8.30 -8.09 5.28
N PHE A 35 -9.11 -8.74 4.46
CA PHE A 35 -10.16 -9.65 4.87
C PHE A 35 -10.01 -11.00 4.19
N SER A 36 -10.39 -12.06 4.89
CA SER A 36 -10.49 -13.40 4.29
C SER A 36 -11.62 -13.48 3.26
N SER A 37 -11.58 -14.49 2.40
CA SER A 37 -12.62 -14.72 1.39
C SER A 37 -14.03 -14.84 2.02
N ASN A 38 -14.14 -15.51 3.19
CA ASN A 38 -15.41 -15.62 3.91
C ASN A 38 -15.91 -14.26 4.41
N GLN A 39 -15.04 -13.44 4.97
CA GLN A 39 -15.39 -12.09 5.40
C GLN A 39 -15.81 -11.22 4.22
N LEU A 40 -15.09 -11.28 3.09
CA LEU A 40 -15.46 -10.54 1.88
C LEU A 40 -16.81 -10.98 1.32
N ARG A 41 -17.15 -12.27 1.42
CA ARG A 41 -18.48 -12.79 1.02
C ARG A 41 -19.59 -12.19 1.90
N VAL A 42 -19.41 -12.19 3.22
CA VAL A 42 -20.38 -11.59 4.15
C VAL A 42 -20.52 -10.09 3.92
N ILE A 43 -19.40 -9.37 3.78
CA ILE A 43 -19.40 -7.93 3.48
C ILE A 43 -20.13 -7.66 2.15
N GLY A 44 -19.94 -8.52 1.15
CA GLY A 44 -20.57 -8.40 -0.15
C GLY A 44 -22.09 -8.63 -0.16
N SER A 45 -22.62 -9.32 0.86
CA SER A 45 -24.07 -9.54 1.02
C SER A 45 -24.79 -8.36 1.69
N CYS A 46 -24.05 -7.39 2.26
CA CYS A 46 -24.65 -6.25 2.92
C CYS A 46 -25.21 -5.26 1.92
N SER A 47 -26.42 -4.76 2.18
CA SER A 47 -27.07 -3.72 1.38
C SER A 47 -26.32 -2.40 1.48
N SER A 48 -26.15 -1.73 0.35
CA SER A 48 -25.59 -0.38 0.26
C SER A 48 -26.34 0.40 -0.82
N TRP A 49 -26.14 1.72 -0.91
CA TRP A 49 -26.75 2.56 -1.96
C TRP A 49 -26.27 2.23 -3.38
N HIS A 50 -25.18 1.46 -3.49
CA HIS A 50 -24.70 0.92 -4.76
C HIS A 50 -24.36 -0.56 -4.58
N PRO A 51 -24.85 -1.46 -5.44
CA PRO A 51 -24.58 -2.88 -5.34
C PRO A 51 -23.08 -3.19 -5.29
N GLY A 52 -22.69 -4.01 -4.31
CA GLY A 52 -21.29 -4.43 -4.16
C GLY A 52 -20.32 -3.38 -3.63
N LEU A 53 -20.76 -2.16 -3.32
CA LEU A 53 -19.88 -1.08 -2.85
C LEU A 53 -19.07 -1.49 -1.62
N PHE A 54 -19.67 -2.12 -0.63
CA PHE A 54 -18.96 -2.49 0.59
C PHE A 54 -17.86 -3.51 0.33
N LYS A 55 -18.09 -4.47 -0.57
CA LYS A 55 -17.07 -5.42 -1.00
C LYS A 55 -15.92 -4.72 -1.72
N GLN A 56 -16.23 -3.83 -2.66
CA GLN A 56 -15.22 -3.06 -3.39
C GLN A 56 -14.39 -2.19 -2.43
N MET A 57 -15.03 -1.54 -1.47
CA MET A 57 -14.33 -0.75 -0.45
C MET A 57 -13.47 -1.64 0.47
N ALA A 58 -13.89 -2.87 0.76
CA ALA A 58 -13.14 -3.80 1.57
C ALA A 58 -11.88 -4.33 0.86
N THR A 59 -11.87 -4.37 -0.46
CA THR A 59 -10.70 -4.76 -1.26
C THR A 59 -9.71 -3.61 -1.50
N CYS A 60 -10.06 -2.35 -1.21
CA CYS A 60 -9.08 -1.25 -1.28
C CYS A 60 -7.87 -1.51 -0.37
N THR A 61 -6.70 -1.08 -0.83
CA THR A 61 -5.40 -1.41 -0.20
C THR A 61 -4.95 -0.42 0.87
N SER A 62 -5.90 0.26 1.51
CA SER A 62 -5.59 1.19 2.60
C SER A 62 -4.72 0.56 3.69
N ASP A 63 -3.67 1.25 4.09
CA ASP A 63 -2.66 0.86 5.08
C ASP A 63 -1.88 -0.43 4.77
N ILE A 64 -2.00 -0.93 3.56
CA ILE A 64 -1.10 -1.96 3.06
C ILE A 64 0.12 -1.28 2.45
N GLN A 65 1.28 -1.87 2.65
CA GLN A 65 2.54 -1.38 2.11
C GLN A 65 3.40 -2.52 1.59
N VAL A 66 4.23 -2.23 0.60
CA VAL A 66 5.38 -3.05 0.24
C VAL A 66 6.58 -2.46 0.97
N ALA A 67 7.18 -3.21 1.88
CA ALA A 67 8.29 -2.74 2.70
C ALA A 67 9.47 -3.70 2.60
N PHE A 68 10.64 -3.15 2.37
CA PHE A 68 11.87 -3.92 2.20
C PHE A 68 13.09 -3.10 2.60
N THR A 69 14.18 -3.80 2.89
CA THR A 69 15.52 -3.24 3.00
C THR A 69 16.31 -3.64 1.76
N THR A 70 17.08 -2.74 1.20
CA THR A 70 17.86 -3.00 -0.01
C THR A 70 19.15 -2.19 -0.03
N ASP A 71 20.16 -2.75 -0.67
CA ASP A 71 21.40 -2.08 -1.06
C ASP A 71 21.39 -1.62 -2.52
N SER A 72 20.23 -1.76 -3.21
CA SER A 72 20.04 -1.28 -4.57
C SER A 72 20.03 0.24 -4.63
N SER A 73 20.75 0.81 -5.59
CA SER A 73 20.64 2.24 -5.94
C SER A 73 19.44 2.51 -6.86
N GLU A 74 18.98 1.50 -7.59
CA GLU A 74 17.81 1.59 -8.47
C GLU A 74 16.82 0.48 -8.15
N VAL A 75 15.57 0.86 -7.99
CA VAL A 75 14.49 -0.08 -7.67
C VAL A 75 13.27 0.21 -8.54
N THR A 76 12.65 -0.84 -9.07
CA THR A 76 11.34 -0.76 -9.73
C THR A 76 10.35 -1.70 -9.08
N LEU A 77 9.10 -1.24 -8.98
CA LEU A 77 7.97 -2.02 -8.47
C LEU A 77 6.82 -1.99 -9.48
N ASP A 78 6.37 -3.17 -9.90
CA ASP A 78 5.20 -3.30 -10.75
C ASP A 78 3.93 -3.27 -9.90
N LEU A 79 3.04 -2.33 -10.22
CA LEU A 79 1.73 -2.15 -9.60
C LEU A 79 0.64 -2.22 -10.67
N LYS A 80 -0.50 -2.77 -10.29
CA LYS A 80 -1.74 -2.68 -11.06
C LYS A 80 -2.80 -2.04 -10.17
N ILE A 81 -3.39 -0.96 -10.64
CA ILE A 81 -4.40 -0.19 -9.92
C ILE A 81 -5.76 -0.44 -10.57
N ASP A 82 -6.74 -0.80 -9.77
CA ASP A 82 -8.11 -0.97 -10.22
C ASP A 82 -8.84 0.37 -10.30
N GLU A 83 -9.97 0.37 -11.01
CA GLU A 83 -10.89 1.51 -10.99
C GLU A 83 -11.38 1.83 -9.57
N LEU A 84 -11.80 3.07 -9.39
CA LEU A 84 -12.45 3.47 -8.13
C LEU A 84 -13.71 2.64 -7.88
N PRO A 85 -14.04 2.34 -6.62
CA PRO A 85 -15.27 1.63 -6.28
C PRO A 85 -16.49 2.33 -6.87
N LYS A 86 -17.31 1.57 -7.61
CA LYS A 86 -18.55 2.07 -8.20
C LYS A 86 -19.49 2.57 -7.12
N GLY A 87 -20.14 3.72 -7.34
CA GLY A 87 -20.98 4.38 -6.34
C GLY A 87 -20.22 5.27 -5.35
N SER A 88 -18.90 5.27 -5.38
CA SER A 88 -18.11 6.28 -4.65
C SER A 88 -18.14 7.64 -5.36
N SER A 89 -18.43 7.69 -6.65
CA SER A 89 -18.42 8.90 -7.48
C SER A 89 -19.35 10.02 -6.97
N SER A 90 -20.52 9.69 -6.45
CA SER A 90 -21.44 10.71 -5.90
C SER A 90 -20.90 11.40 -4.64
N VAL A 91 -20.21 10.67 -3.78
CA VAL A 91 -19.53 11.25 -2.61
C VAL A 91 -18.30 12.05 -3.05
N LEU A 92 -17.69 11.62 -4.10
CA LEU A 92 -16.46 12.16 -4.63
C LEU A 92 -16.68 13.36 -5.53
N GLN A 93 -17.85 13.49 -6.17
CA GLN A 93 -18.29 14.70 -6.86
C GLN A 93 -18.49 15.90 -5.91
N LEU A 94 -18.77 15.63 -4.63
CA LEU A 94 -18.78 16.65 -3.59
C LEU A 94 -17.36 17.17 -3.26
N LEU A 95 -16.34 16.37 -3.53
CA LEU A 95 -14.94 16.76 -3.44
C LEU A 95 -14.53 17.19 -4.85
N LYS A 96 -14.11 18.44 -5.04
CA LYS A 96 -13.68 18.95 -6.35
C LYS A 96 -12.74 17.95 -7.06
N ALA A 97 -12.92 17.73 -8.35
CA ALA A 97 -12.18 16.74 -9.16
C ALA A 97 -10.64 16.81 -9.01
N THR A 98 -10.10 18.00 -8.78
CA THR A 98 -8.68 18.23 -8.46
C THR A 98 -8.21 17.62 -7.15
N TYR A 99 -9.12 17.50 -6.17
CA TYR A 99 -8.79 16.85 -4.89
C TYR A 99 -8.73 15.33 -5.04
N PHE A 100 -9.48 14.80 -5.97
CA PHE A 100 -9.57 13.36 -6.28
C PHE A 100 -8.27 12.76 -6.78
N LYS A 101 -7.65 13.42 -7.76
CA LYS A 101 -6.34 13.01 -8.31
C LYS A 101 -5.26 12.93 -7.22
N LYS A 102 -5.42 13.71 -6.14
CA LYS A 102 -4.51 13.67 -5.00
C LYS A 102 -4.71 12.46 -4.08
N LEU A 103 -5.90 11.86 -4.06
CA LEU A 103 -6.24 10.73 -3.20
C LEU A 103 -5.82 9.37 -3.79
N SER A 104 -5.77 9.27 -5.12
CA SER A 104 -5.28 8.11 -5.85
C SER A 104 -3.76 8.20 -6.00
N SER A 105 -3.04 7.86 -4.94
CA SER A 105 -1.60 7.97 -4.95
C SER A 105 -0.93 6.87 -4.16
N VAL A 106 0.25 6.50 -4.64
CA VAL A 106 1.23 5.72 -3.90
C VAL A 106 2.23 6.68 -3.29
N PHE A 107 2.59 6.45 -2.05
CA PHE A 107 3.57 7.28 -1.35
C PHE A 107 4.75 6.44 -0.91
N VAL A 108 5.95 6.92 -1.15
CA VAL A 108 7.19 6.21 -0.79
C VAL A 108 7.94 6.98 0.29
N THR A 109 8.42 6.23 1.26
CA THR A 109 9.40 6.72 2.24
C THR A 109 10.67 5.90 2.14
N VAL A 110 11.82 6.56 2.31
CA VAL A 110 13.14 5.95 2.40
C VAL A 110 13.72 6.35 3.75
N ASP A 111 14.15 5.38 4.54
CA ASP A 111 14.70 5.56 5.89
C ASP A 111 13.78 6.38 6.83
N GLY A 112 12.47 6.15 6.65
CA GLY A 112 11.42 6.83 7.40
C GLY A 112 11.17 8.28 6.99
N LYS A 113 11.93 8.84 6.05
CA LYS A 113 11.75 10.19 5.48
C LYS A 113 10.87 10.15 4.24
N PRO A 114 10.06 11.17 3.95
CA PRO A 114 9.33 11.30 2.70
C PRO A 114 10.29 11.27 1.50
N TYR A 115 10.02 10.38 0.54
CA TYR A 115 10.80 10.29 -0.68
C TYR A 115 10.02 10.85 -1.88
N LYS A 116 8.94 10.15 -2.30
CA LYS A 116 8.19 10.53 -3.50
C LYS A 116 6.73 10.14 -3.40
N LYS A 117 5.88 10.98 -3.96
CA LYS A 117 4.47 10.69 -4.23
C LYS A 117 4.30 10.39 -5.72
N PHE A 118 3.73 9.23 -6.04
CA PHE A 118 3.34 8.87 -7.40
C PHE A 118 1.83 9.06 -7.52
N SER A 119 1.40 10.00 -8.33
CA SER A 119 0.00 10.15 -8.70
C SER A 119 -0.32 9.15 -9.79
N LEU A 120 -1.31 8.30 -9.56
CA LEU A 120 -1.75 7.28 -10.51
C LEU A 120 -3.10 7.76 -11.04
N ASP A 121 -3.07 8.43 -12.18
CA ASP A 121 -4.25 9.10 -12.73
C ASP A 121 -5.26 8.12 -13.33
N ASP A 122 -4.78 6.99 -13.82
CA ASP A 122 -5.60 5.98 -14.50
C ASP A 122 -5.47 4.60 -13.85
N ALA A 123 -6.54 3.81 -13.95
CA ALA A 123 -6.50 2.39 -13.66
C ALA A 123 -5.63 1.66 -14.69
N GLY A 124 -4.94 0.61 -14.26
CA GLY A 124 -4.07 -0.15 -15.15
C GLY A 124 -2.76 -0.55 -14.52
N GLU A 125 -1.82 -0.96 -15.36
CA GLU A 125 -0.50 -1.42 -14.95
C GLU A 125 0.49 -0.24 -14.96
N HIS A 126 1.25 -0.11 -13.89
CA HIS A 126 2.25 0.94 -13.67
C HIS A 126 3.55 0.32 -13.18
N THR A 127 4.66 0.92 -13.56
CA THR A 127 5.97 0.61 -12.98
C THR A 127 6.50 1.85 -12.24
N LEU A 128 6.68 1.71 -10.94
CA LEU A 128 7.27 2.77 -10.11
C LEU A 128 8.79 2.63 -10.15
N SER A 129 9.48 3.68 -10.56
CA SER A 129 10.95 3.73 -10.53
C SER A 129 11.43 4.65 -9.43
N MET A 130 12.39 4.14 -8.64
CA MET A 130 12.99 4.83 -7.52
C MET A 130 14.51 4.79 -7.67
N HIS A 131 15.16 5.94 -7.53
CA HIS A 131 16.62 6.07 -7.44
C HIS A 131 16.95 6.35 -5.97
N LEU A 132 17.62 5.41 -5.34
CA LEU A 132 18.02 5.50 -3.95
C LEU A 132 19.46 6.03 -3.93
N GLU A 133 19.60 7.34 -3.71
CA GLU A 133 20.91 7.95 -3.61
C GLU A 133 21.54 7.56 -2.27
N THR A 134 22.73 7.00 -2.31
CA THR A 134 23.63 6.96 -1.17
C THR A 134 24.05 8.41 -0.90
N GLU A 135 23.65 8.98 0.24
CA GLU A 135 24.24 10.24 0.69
C GLU A 135 25.76 9.99 0.82
N THR A 136 26.52 10.46 -0.16
CA THR A 136 27.99 10.57 -0.02
C THR A 136 28.25 11.65 1.02
N SER A 137 28.24 11.24 2.30
CA SER A 137 28.76 12.10 3.36
C SER A 137 30.25 12.29 3.09
N GLN A 138 30.75 13.53 3.21
CA GLN A 138 32.15 13.90 3.01
C GLN A 138 33.16 13.17 3.95
N ASP A 139 32.69 12.27 4.80
CA ASP A 139 33.49 11.38 5.64
C ASP A 139 33.78 10.02 4.99
N ASP A 140 34.17 10.01 3.72
CA ASP A 140 34.55 8.79 2.97
C ASP A 140 35.73 8.01 3.55
N LEU A 141 36.41 8.55 4.57
CA LEU A 141 37.57 7.92 5.21
C LEU A 141 37.20 6.79 6.20
N ALA A 142 35.93 6.63 6.57
CA ALA A 142 35.49 5.64 7.57
C ALA A 142 34.74 4.45 6.98
N ARG A 143 34.51 4.36 5.66
CA ARG A 143 33.78 3.26 5.06
C ARG A 143 34.71 2.11 4.70
N LEU A 144 34.52 0.98 5.35
CA LEU A 144 35.18 -0.26 4.95
C LEU A 144 34.70 -0.68 3.55
N PRO A 145 35.58 -1.02 2.61
CA PRO A 145 35.19 -1.53 1.30
C PRO A 145 34.29 -2.76 1.44
N GLY A 146 33.13 -2.74 0.80
CA GLY A 146 32.15 -3.85 0.79
C GLY A 146 30.94 -3.66 1.68
N PHE A 147 30.83 -2.57 2.44
CA PHE A 147 29.59 -2.19 3.12
C PHE A 147 28.80 -1.21 2.23
N ASN A 148 27.83 -1.73 1.48
CA ASN A 148 26.85 -0.89 0.80
C ASN A 148 25.85 -0.37 1.84
N ASP A 149 25.52 0.92 1.77
CA ASP A 149 24.46 1.47 2.58
C ASP A 149 23.16 0.77 2.22
N THR A 150 22.45 0.30 3.22
CA THR A 150 21.14 -0.32 3.02
C THR A 150 20.05 0.70 3.34
N HIS A 151 19.03 0.78 2.49
CA HIS A 151 17.89 1.66 2.65
C HIS A 151 16.65 0.88 3.07
N HIS A 152 15.91 1.41 4.04
CA HIS A 152 14.58 0.95 4.37
C HIS A 152 13.54 1.66 3.51
N VAL A 153 12.94 0.96 2.57
CA VAL A 153 11.94 1.49 1.65
C VAL A 153 10.55 1.02 2.06
N SER A 154 9.60 1.95 2.14
CA SER A 154 8.19 1.62 2.35
C SER A 154 7.34 2.28 1.28
N VAL A 155 6.65 1.48 0.48
CA VAL A 155 5.73 1.89 -0.58
C VAL A 155 4.31 1.71 -0.07
N TYR A 156 3.64 2.79 0.29
CA TYR A 156 2.27 2.80 0.81
C TYR A 156 1.29 2.79 -0.35
N LEU A 157 0.43 1.78 -0.39
CA LEU A 157 -0.57 1.59 -1.44
C LEU A 157 -1.76 2.54 -1.27
N PRO A 158 -2.57 2.76 -2.33
CA PRO A 158 -3.69 3.69 -2.28
C PRO A 158 -4.74 3.33 -1.22
N CYS A 159 -5.32 4.35 -0.58
CA CYS A 159 -6.36 4.15 0.43
C CYS A 159 -7.73 3.84 -0.15
N LEU A 160 -8.05 4.38 -1.33
CA LEU A 160 -9.40 4.33 -1.91
C LEU A 160 -9.51 3.48 -3.17
N GLN A 161 -8.45 2.82 -3.56
CA GLN A 161 -8.42 1.90 -4.70
C GLN A 161 -7.81 0.57 -4.28
N SER A 162 -8.16 -0.46 -5.03
CA SER A 162 -7.46 -1.73 -4.96
C SER A 162 -6.17 -1.64 -5.76
N ALA A 163 -5.11 -2.20 -5.23
CA ALA A 163 -3.84 -2.30 -5.91
C ALA A 163 -3.29 -3.73 -5.83
N SER A 164 -2.79 -4.25 -6.93
CA SER A 164 -2.08 -5.52 -6.98
C SER A 164 -0.60 -5.28 -7.23
N VAL A 165 0.25 -6.16 -6.74
CA VAL A 165 1.71 -6.08 -6.90
C VAL A 165 2.22 -7.30 -7.66
N LYS A 166 3.35 -7.15 -8.36
CA LYS A 166 3.92 -8.27 -9.12
C LYS A 166 5.41 -8.45 -8.81
N ASN A 167 6.27 -7.68 -9.44
CA ASN A 167 7.71 -7.82 -9.30
C ASN A 167 8.32 -6.62 -8.59
N LEU A 168 9.31 -6.89 -7.77
CA LEU A 168 10.26 -5.92 -7.25
C LEU A 168 11.61 -6.24 -7.90
N ARG A 169 12.22 -5.28 -8.59
CA ARG A 169 13.49 -5.45 -9.31
C ARG A 169 14.47 -4.35 -8.92
N GLY A 170 15.75 -4.68 -8.92
CA GLY A 170 16.82 -3.76 -8.63
C GLY A 170 18.19 -4.30 -8.97
N ASN A 171 19.21 -3.48 -8.83
CA ASN A 171 20.61 -3.84 -9.04
C ASN A 171 21.32 -4.35 -7.77
N GLY A 172 20.57 -4.61 -6.70
CA GLY A 172 21.06 -5.15 -5.43
C GLY A 172 20.07 -6.14 -4.79
N THR A 173 20.28 -6.48 -3.53
CA THR A 173 19.50 -7.46 -2.79
C THR A 173 18.28 -6.85 -2.10
N PHE A 174 17.26 -7.70 -1.83
CA PHE A 174 16.05 -7.30 -1.11
C PHE A 174 15.83 -8.19 0.11
N PHE A 175 15.65 -7.57 1.26
CA PHE A 175 15.36 -8.23 2.52
C PHE A 175 13.99 -7.80 3.04
N SER A 176 13.22 -8.75 3.55
CA SER A 176 11.97 -8.44 4.25
C SER A 176 12.29 -7.70 5.55
N PRO A 177 11.52 -6.68 5.93
CA PRO A 177 11.69 -6.04 7.21
C PRO A 177 11.33 -7.02 8.34
N ASP A 178 11.92 -6.82 9.50
CA ASP A 178 11.53 -7.52 10.70
C ASP A 178 10.08 -7.17 11.05
N GLU A 179 9.23 -8.17 11.17
CA GLU A 179 7.87 -7.97 11.65
C GLU A 179 7.86 -7.62 13.14
N ALA A 180 7.10 -6.61 13.53
CA ALA A 180 6.89 -6.31 14.93
C ALA A 180 6.17 -7.49 15.61
N LYS A 181 6.64 -7.87 16.81
CA LYS A 181 6.03 -8.96 17.58
C LYS A 181 4.58 -8.69 17.98
N LYS A 182 4.21 -7.41 18.08
CA LYS A 182 2.85 -6.97 18.46
C LYS A 182 2.20 -6.25 17.30
N LYS A 183 0.91 -6.52 17.11
CA LYS A 183 0.11 -5.98 16.00
C LYS A 183 -1.04 -5.12 16.55
N LEU A 184 -1.33 -4.01 15.90
CA LEU A 184 -2.46 -3.13 16.19
C LEU A 184 -3.59 -3.44 15.21
N ALA A 185 -4.72 -3.93 15.70
CA ALA A 185 -5.94 -4.07 14.91
C ALA A 185 -6.82 -2.82 15.07
N VAL A 186 -7.23 -2.22 13.97
CA VAL A 186 -8.09 -1.03 13.96
C VAL A 186 -9.37 -1.33 13.21
N PHE A 187 -10.49 -1.08 13.90
CA PHE A 187 -11.84 -1.13 13.33
C PHE A 187 -12.38 0.29 13.21
N GLY A 188 -12.95 0.65 12.09
CA GLY A 188 -13.45 1.99 11.87
C GLY A 188 -14.14 2.20 10.54
N ASP A 189 -14.53 3.43 10.29
CA ASP A 189 -15.27 3.89 9.11
C ASP A 189 -14.35 4.42 7.99
N SER A 190 -14.90 5.28 7.15
CA SER A 190 -14.17 5.94 6.05
C SER A 190 -13.00 6.79 6.52
N ILE A 191 -13.10 7.45 7.68
CA ILE A 191 -12.01 8.26 8.24
C ILE A 191 -10.85 7.36 8.63
N ALA A 192 -11.17 6.25 9.30
CA ALA A 192 -10.16 5.25 9.60
C ALA A 192 -9.52 4.69 8.32
N GLN A 193 -10.21 4.56 7.19
CA GLN A 193 -9.64 4.11 5.91
C GLN A 193 -8.73 5.16 5.26
N GLY A 194 -8.72 6.38 5.74
CA GLY A 194 -7.97 7.45 5.13
C GLY A 194 -8.71 8.13 3.97
N PHE A 195 -10.06 8.12 4.01
CA PHE A 195 -10.88 8.92 3.12
C PHE A 195 -10.47 10.38 3.26
N VAL A 196 -10.15 11.16 2.41
CA VAL A 196 -9.63 12.54 2.45
C VAL A 196 -8.16 12.70 2.89
N VAL A 197 -7.43 11.63 3.12
CA VAL A 197 -6.00 11.73 3.43
C VAL A 197 -5.20 11.72 2.13
N GLU A 198 -4.47 12.80 1.86
CA GLU A 198 -3.66 12.94 0.63
C GLU A 198 -2.44 12.02 0.59
N ARG A 199 -1.99 11.57 1.74
CA ARG A 199 -0.79 10.74 1.90
C ARG A 199 -1.12 9.45 2.64
N PRO A 200 -1.05 8.28 1.98
CA PRO A 200 -1.37 6.99 2.61
C PRO A 200 -0.56 6.68 3.89
N ASP A 201 0.65 7.23 4.02
CA ASP A 201 1.49 7.09 5.21
C ASP A 201 1.02 7.93 6.41
N LYS A 202 0.03 8.82 6.22
CA LYS A 202 -0.49 9.76 7.24
C LYS A 202 -1.89 9.44 7.72
N THR A 203 -2.44 8.26 7.43
CA THR A 203 -3.66 7.81 8.08
C THR A 203 -3.45 7.77 9.59
N TRP A 204 -4.47 8.15 10.38
CA TRP A 204 -4.32 8.18 11.83
C TRP A 204 -3.96 6.81 12.43
N PRO A 205 -4.48 5.67 11.93
CA PRO A 205 -4.08 4.36 12.45
C PRO A 205 -2.60 4.06 12.17
N ARG A 206 -2.10 4.48 10.99
CA ARG A 206 -0.68 4.32 10.65
C ARG A 206 0.20 5.16 11.56
N CYS A 207 -0.17 6.41 11.81
CA CYS A 207 0.55 7.28 12.73
C CYS A 207 0.57 6.72 14.15
N LEU A 208 -0.56 6.17 14.61
CA LEU A 208 -0.66 5.52 15.91
C LEU A 208 0.23 4.27 16.00
N ALA A 209 0.12 3.37 15.03
CA ALA A 209 0.93 2.15 14.97
C ALA A 209 2.44 2.48 14.98
N LYS A 210 2.87 3.44 14.17
CA LYS A 210 4.27 3.91 14.13
C LYS A 210 4.71 4.45 15.50
N ARG A 211 3.88 5.27 16.16
CA ARG A 211 4.20 5.84 17.48
C ARG A 211 4.30 4.78 18.56
N MET A 212 3.50 3.73 18.47
CA MET A 212 3.49 2.60 19.41
C MET A 212 4.49 1.50 19.03
N LYS A 213 5.20 1.61 17.91
CA LYS A 213 6.11 0.58 17.36
C LYS A 213 5.39 -0.76 17.18
N LEU A 214 4.20 -0.72 16.57
CA LEU A 214 3.36 -1.87 16.27
C LEU A 214 3.19 -2.02 14.76
N ASP A 215 3.02 -3.26 14.29
CA ASP A 215 2.54 -3.51 12.94
C ASP A 215 1.04 -3.27 12.87
N LEU A 216 0.61 -2.56 11.84
CA LEU A 216 -0.80 -2.27 11.64
C LEU A 216 -1.49 -3.41 10.91
N LEU A 217 -2.37 -4.12 11.60
CA LEU A 217 -3.36 -5.01 11.01
C LEU A 217 -4.69 -4.25 10.95
N ARG A 218 -5.19 -4.03 9.76
CA ARG A 218 -6.45 -3.32 9.64
C ARG A 218 -7.59 -4.24 9.26
N CYS A 219 -8.53 -4.37 10.18
CA CYS A 219 -9.87 -4.86 9.87
C CYS A 219 -10.79 -3.64 9.83
N ARG A 220 -11.22 -3.21 8.65
CA ARG A 220 -12.24 -2.18 8.53
C ARG A 220 -13.61 -2.83 8.51
N CYS A 221 -14.49 -2.33 9.34
CA CYS A 221 -15.91 -2.58 9.22
C CYS A 221 -16.62 -1.28 8.81
N LEU A 222 -16.96 -1.12 7.53
CA LEU A 222 -18.02 -0.19 7.07
C LEU A 222 -19.37 -0.55 7.69
N LEU A 223 -19.41 -1.57 8.49
CA LEU A 223 -20.54 -2.34 8.94
C LEU A 223 -21.14 -1.85 10.25
N TYR A 224 -20.80 -0.66 10.74
CA TYR A 224 -21.47 -0.16 11.96
C TYR A 224 -23.01 -0.17 11.82
N LYS A 225 -23.52 0.08 10.61
CA LYS A 225 -24.97 -0.07 10.36
C LYS A 225 -25.44 -1.50 10.05
N ALA A 226 -24.59 -2.34 9.47
CA ALA A 226 -25.01 -3.68 9.06
C ALA A 226 -24.89 -4.74 10.16
N LEU A 227 -23.99 -4.54 11.16
CA LEU A 227 -23.88 -5.45 12.30
C LEU A 227 -24.89 -5.14 13.43
N PHE A 228 -25.49 -3.94 13.42
CA PHE A 228 -26.44 -3.52 14.45
C PHE A 228 -27.87 -3.25 13.94
N GLN A 229 -28.17 -3.51 12.66
CA GLN A 229 -29.55 -3.67 12.25
C GLN A 229 -29.99 -5.10 12.58
N PRO A 230 -30.97 -5.29 13.51
CA PRO A 230 -31.60 -6.59 13.66
C PRO A 230 -32.16 -6.99 12.30
N CYS A 231 -31.90 -8.22 11.89
CA CYS A 231 -32.65 -8.83 10.77
C CYS A 231 -34.12 -8.88 11.21
N LEU A 232 -34.93 -7.92 10.73
CA LEU A 232 -36.38 -8.01 10.74
C LEU A 232 -36.83 -8.75 9.50
#